data_003f3982a988276b8237c7ca4e7bfe0f
#
_entry.id   003f3982a988276b8237c7ca4e7bfe0f
#
_cell.length_a   1.000
_cell.length_b   1.000
_cell.length_c   1.000
_cell.angle_alpha   90.00
_cell.angle_beta   90.00
_cell.angle_gamma   90.00
#
_symmetry.space_group_name_H-M   'P 1'
#
loop_
_entity.id
_entity.type
_entity.pdbx_description
1 polymer ?
#
loop_
_entity_poly.entity_id
_entity_poly.type
_entity_poly.pdbx_seq_one_letter_code
_entity_poly.pdbx_strand_id
1 'polypeptide(L)'
;MRLTALLDNITAQGGSGPWAPHQPLATPLGEKDAAEFDRLLAGILPCRTNDPELWFAERAAEVEEAKALCRTCPLVEGCLAGAVERREPWGVWGGEVFVDGVVVARKRGRGRPSKAEVLARQAEEAARLEAEASASAAA
;
A
#
# COMPACT_ATOMS: atom_id res chain seq x y z
N MET A 1 21.57 -47.58 1.54
CA MET A 1 21.53 -46.41 2.43
C MET A 1 20.07 -46.10 2.72
N ARG A 2 19.66 -46.08 3.97
CA ARG A 2 18.26 -45.93 4.33
C ARG A 2 17.87 -44.44 4.36
N LEU A 3 16.90 -44.08 3.54
CA LEU A 3 16.32 -42.71 3.47
C LEU A 3 15.86 -42.15 4.82
N THR A 4 15.53 -43.03 5.77
CA THR A 4 15.12 -42.70 7.14
C THR A 4 16.20 -41.98 7.94
N ALA A 5 17.48 -42.30 7.76
CA ALA A 5 18.59 -41.66 8.48
C ALA A 5 18.85 -40.21 8.03
N LEU A 6 18.45 -39.86 6.81
CA LEU A 6 18.56 -38.49 6.29
C LEU A 6 17.47 -37.58 6.85
N LEU A 7 16.26 -38.13 7.02
CA LEU A 7 15.11 -37.41 7.60
C LEU A 7 15.31 -37.13 9.09
N ASP A 8 15.86 -38.10 9.84
CA ASP A 8 16.15 -37.96 11.26
C ASP A 8 17.23 -36.87 11.53
N ASN A 9 18.18 -36.72 10.62
CA ASN A 9 19.23 -35.72 10.76
C ASN A 9 18.72 -34.28 10.46
N ILE A 10 17.72 -34.14 9.59
CA ILE A 10 17.11 -32.83 9.26
C ILE A 10 16.22 -32.34 10.40
N THR A 11 15.57 -33.23 11.12
CA THR A 11 14.72 -32.88 12.27
C THR A 11 15.52 -32.63 13.55
N ALA A 12 16.70 -33.22 13.70
CA ALA A 12 17.54 -33.08 14.90
C ALA A 12 18.39 -31.80 14.89
N GLN A 13 18.69 -31.25 13.71
CA GLN A 13 19.40 -29.96 13.57
C GLN A 13 18.34 -28.87 13.36
N GLY A 14 17.72 -28.38 14.43
CA GLY A 14 16.71 -27.33 14.38
C GLY A 14 17.03 -26.28 13.31
N GLY A 15 16.29 -26.32 12.20
CA GLY A 15 16.65 -25.73 10.93
C GLY A 15 16.90 -24.24 11.00
N SER A 16 18.17 -23.86 10.93
CA SER A 16 18.60 -22.50 10.63
C SER A 16 18.51 -22.23 9.11
N GLY A 17 17.43 -22.67 8.47
CA GLY A 17 17.19 -22.41 7.05
C GLY A 17 16.54 -21.03 6.84
N PRO A 18 16.62 -20.48 5.63
CA PRO A 18 16.02 -19.19 5.30
C PRO A 18 14.49 -19.14 5.45
N TRP A 19 13.83 -20.28 5.67
CA TRP A 19 12.41 -20.40 5.98
C TRP A 19 12.11 -20.76 7.44
N ALA A 20 13.11 -20.72 8.34
CA ALA A 20 12.82 -20.87 9.76
C ALA A 20 11.72 -19.84 10.12
N PRO A 21 10.62 -20.26 10.82
CA PRO A 21 9.61 -19.31 11.23
C PRO A 21 10.34 -18.21 12.00
N HIS A 22 10.19 -16.97 11.53
CA HIS A 22 10.78 -15.82 12.18
C HIS A 22 10.36 -15.91 13.65
N GLN A 23 11.32 -16.16 14.53
CA GLN A 23 11.06 -16.00 15.94
C GLN A 23 10.51 -14.57 16.08
N PRO A 24 9.36 -14.40 16.72
CA PRO A 24 8.87 -13.05 16.98
C PRO A 24 10.05 -12.35 17.66
N LEU A 25 10.53 -11.26 17.00
CA LEU A 25 11.52 -10.38 17.61
C LEU A 25 10.96 -10.11 19.00
N ALA A 26 11.66 -10.61 20.03
CA ALA A 26 11.29 -10.32 21.41
C ALA A 26 11.17 -8.80 21.44
N THR A 27 9.95 -8.28 21.56
CA THR A 27 9.71 -6.86 21.60
C THR A 27 10.53 -6.33 22.76
N PRO A 28 11.52 -5.48 22.53
CA PRO A 28 12.37 -4.95 23.61
C PRO A 28 11.54 -4.11 24.61
N LEU A 29 10.29 -3.83 24.25
CA LEU A 29 9.33 -3.10 25.06
C LEU A 29 8.40 -4.09 25.77
N GLY A 30 8.25 -3.94 27.09
CA GLY A 30 7.25 -4.66 27.86
C GLY A 30 5.83 -4.31 27.40
N GLU A 31 4.83 -5.13 27.75
CA GLU A 31 3.43 -4.90 27.37
C GLU A 31 2.91 -3.51 27.77
N LYS A 32 3.39 -2.98 28.90
CA LYS A 32 3.03 -1.63 29.38
C LYS A 32 3.62 -0.54 28.49
N ASP A 33 4.87 -0.71 28.07
CA ASP A 33 5.56 0.24 27.20
C ASP A 33 4.97 0.24 25.79
N ALA A 34 4.56 -0.93 25.30
CA ALA A 34 3.85 -1.07 24.03
C ALA A 34 2.49 -0.36 24.05
N ALA A 35 1.73 -0.49 25.15
CA ALA A 35 0.43 0.17 25.30
C ALA A 35 0.58 1.69 25.45
N GLU A 36 1.63 2.18 26.09
CA GLU A 36 1.93 3.60 26.18
C GLU A 36 2.34 4.17 24.82
N PHE A 37 3.22 3.47 24.10
CA PHE A 37 3.63 3.84 22.75
C PHE A 37 2.45 3.88 21.78
N ASP A 38 1.55 2.89 21.83
CA ASP A 38 0.34 2.88 21.01
C ASP A 38 -0.59 4.07 21.32
N ARG A 39 -0.70 4.45 22.59
CA ARG A 39 -1.45 5.63 23.03
C ARG A 39 -0.85 6.93 22.50
N LEU A 40 0.48 7.06 22.54
CA LEU A 40 1.18 8.23 21.99
C LEU A 40 0.99 8.31 20.47
N LEU A 41 1.14 7.20 19.76
CA LEU A 41 0.89 7.14 18.32
C LEU A 41 -0.56 7.50 17.98
N ALA A 42 -1.53 6.99 18.75
CA ALA A 42 -2.94 7.32 18.55
C ALA A 42 -3.22 8.82 18.65
N GLY A 43 -2.44 9.58 19.43
CA GLY A 43 -2.59 11.02 19.58
C GLY A 43 -1.97 11.86 18.47
N ILE A 44 -1.04 11.30 17.69
CA ILE A 44 -0.28 12.04 16.65
C ILE A 44 -0.57 11.59 15.22
N LEU A 45 -1.17 10.41 15.05
CA LEU A 45 -1.48 9.89 13.71
C LEU A 45 -2.84 10.42 13.22
N PRO A 46 -2.91 11.13 12.09
CA PRO A 46 -4.17 11.66 11.56
C PRO A 46 -5.25 10.60 11.37
N CYS A 47 -4.89 9.40 10.92
CA CYS A 47 -5.82 8.30 10.73
C CYS A 47 -6.38 7.70 12.04
N ARG A 48 -5.81 8.06 13.19
CA ARG A 48 -6.29 7.65 14.51
C ARG A 48 -6.98 8.78 15.28
N THR A 49 -6.70 10.03 14.92
CA THR A 49 -7.32 11.21 15.52
C THR A 49 -8.59 11.68 14.81
N ASN A 50 -8.78 11.25 13.57
CA ASN A 50 -9.97 11.53 12.77
C ASN A 50 -10.77 10.25 12.52
N ASP A 51 -11.91 10.37 11.83
CA ASP A 51 -12.73 9.21 11.45
C ASP A 51 -11.93 8.28 10.52
N PRO A 52 -11.66 7.02 10.91
CA PRO A 52 -10.88 6.08 10.10
C PRO A 52 -11.54 5.76 8.76
N GLU A 53 -12.86 5.86 8.63
CA GLU A 53 -13.59 5.62 7.39
C GLU A 53 -13.19 6.60 6.27
N LEU A 54 -12.65 7.77 6.63
CA LEU A 54 -12.16 8.76 5.67
C LEU A 54 -11.07 8.18 4.75
N TRP A 55 -10.20 7.30 5.29
CA TRP A 55 -9.13 6.65 4.52
C TRP A 55 -9.63 5.56 3.57
N PHE A 56 -10.88 5.15 3.71
CA PHE A 56 -11.54 4.15 2.85
C PHE A 56 -12.70 4.75 2.05
N ALA A 57 -12.84 6.06 2.07
CA ALA A 57 -13.91 6.77 1.39
C ALA A 57 -13.89 6.56 -0.12
N GLU A 58 -15.07 6.64 -0.72
CA GLU A 58 -15.25 6.50 -2.17
C GLU A 58 -15.36 7.84 -2.89
N ARG A 59 -15.80 8.87 -2.16
CA ARG A 59 -15.95 10.22 -2.72
C ARG A 59 -14.58 10.88 -2.90
N ALA A 60 -14.35 11.44 -4.08
CA ALA A 60 -13.07 12.05 -4.43
C ALA A 60 -12.65 13.16 -3.44
N ALA A 61 -13.58 13.95 -2.94
CA ALA A 61 -13.30 15.02 -1.99
C ALA A 61 -12.76 14.46 -0.66
N GLU A 62 -13.36 13.41 -0.13
CA GLU A 62 -12.93 12.73 1.10
C GLU A 62 -11.57 12.05 0.93
N VAL A 63 -11.33 11.44 -0.23
CA VAL A 63 -10.03 10.86 -0.56
C VAL A 63 -8.93 11.92 -0.58
N GLU A 64 -9.18 13.10 -1.18
CA GLU A 64 -8.22 14.19 -1.19
C GLU A 64 -8.00 14.79 0.22
N GLU A 65 -9.04 14.81 1.05
CA GLU A 65 -8.93 15.20 2.47
C GLU A 65 -8.02 14.23 3.25
N ALA A 66 -8.24 12.92 3.11
CA ALA A 66 -7.39 11.90 3.72
C ALA A 66 -5.92 12.03 3.27
N LYS A 67 -5.68 12.25 1.97
CA LYS A 67 -4.34 12.49 1.43
C LYS A 67 -3.69 13.73 2.03
N ALA A 68 -4.46 14.81 2.19
CA ALA A 68 -3.97 16.04 2.80
C ALA A 68 -3.56 15.82 4.26
N LEU A 69 -4.36 15.09 5.03
CA LEU A 69 -4.04 14.72 6.41
C LEU A 69 -2.78 13.84 6.49
N CYS A 70 -2.62 12.89 5.59
CA CYS A 70 -1.41 12.06 5.53
C CYS A 70 -0.12 12.86 5.32
N ARG A 71 -0.17 14.01 4.61
CA ARG A 71 1.02 14.87 4.42
C ARG A 71 1.55 15.46 5.72
N THR A 72 0.73 15.57 6.74
CA THR A 72 1.13 16.04 8.07
C THR A 72 1.58 14.91 9.01
N CYS A 73 1.48 13.66 8.56
CA CYS A 73 1.78 12.48 9.36
C CYS A 73 3.30 12.26 9.47
N PRO A 74 3.84 12.07 10.69
CA PRO A 74 5.27 11.80 10.87
C PRO A 74 5.71 10.44 10.31
N LEU A 75 4.78 9.52 10.09
CA LEU A 75 5.04 8.17 9.57
C LEU A 75 4.69 7.99 8.09
N VAL A 76 4.46 9.07 7.34
CA VAL A 76 3.95 9.04 5.97
C VAL A 76 4.78 8.13 5.05
N GLU A 77 6.11 8.26 5.08
CA GLU A 77 7.01 7.47 4.23
C GLU A 77 7.02 5.98 4.60
N GLY A 78 7.14 5.67 5.89
CA GLY A 78 7.09 4.28 6.39
C GLY A 78 5.74 3.63 6.17
N CYS A 79 4.65 4.38 6.30
CA CYS A 79 3.30 3.92 6.03
C CYS A 79 3.13 3.56 4.54
N LEU A 80 3.60 4.42 3.63
CA LEU A 80 3.56 4.17 2.19
C LEU A 80 4.40 2.95 1.81
N ALA A 81 5.64 2.88 2.28
CA ALA A 81 6.53 1.75 2.01
C ALA A 81 5.93 0.41 2.47
N GLY A 82 5.40 0.37 3.70
CA GLY A 82 4.72 -0.81 4.23
C GLY A 82 3.45 -1.18 3.46
N ALA A 83 2.67 -0.21 3.01
CA ALA A 83 1.47 -0.46 2.21
C ALA A 83 1.80 -1.05 0.83
N VAL A 84 2.86 -0.56 0.18
CA VAL A 84 3.37 -1.12 -1.09
C VAL A 84 3.86 -2.55 -0.90
N GLU A 85 4.63 -2.81 0.16
CA GLU A 85 5.15 -4.15 0.46
C GLU A 85 4.03 -5.17 0.71
N ARG A 86 3.01 -4.78 1.49
CA ARG A 86 1.84 -5.62 1.79
C ARG A 86 0.83 -5.69 0.65
N ARG A 87 0.98 -4.85 -0.38
CA ARG A 87 0.03 -4.70 -1.49
C ARG A 87 -1.39 -4.42 -0.96
N GLU A 88 -1.52 -3.36 -0.17
CA GLU A 88 -2.82 -3.01 0.38
C GLU A 88 -3.89 -2.91 -0.72
N PRO A 89 -5.01 -3.62 -0.58
CA PRO A 89 -5.96 -3.78 -1.69
C PRO A 89 -6.70 -2.49 -2.02
N TRP A 90 -6.97 -1.63 -1.03
CA TRP A 90 -7.65 -0.34 -1.21
C TRP A 90 -7.38 0.60 -0.04
N GLY A 91 -7.79 1.84 -0.20
CA GLY A 91 -7.68 2.88 0.82
C GLY A 91 -6.61 3.91 0.51
N VAL A 92 -6.45 4.86 1.42
CA VAL A 92 -5.39 5.87 1.40
C VAL A 92 -4.32 5.49 2.40
N TRP A 93 -3.10 5.30 1.94
CA TRP A 93 -1.96 4.90 2.75
C TRP A 93 -0.76 5.80 2.44
N GLY A 94 -0.22 6.46 3.45
CA GLY A 94 0.93 7.34 3.25
C GLY A 94 0.68 8.48 2.23
N GLY A 95 -0.55 8.94 2.10
CA GLY A 95 -0.93 9.99 1.17
C GLY A 95 -1.21 9.54 -0.27
N GLU A 96 -1.13 8.25 -0.54
CA GLU A 96 -1.41 7.66 -1.85
C GLU A 96 -2.65 6.76 -1.83
N VAL A 97 -3.33 6.67 -2.97
CA VAL A 97 -4.53 5.84 -3.12
C VAL A 97 -4.14 4.47 -3.66
N PHE A 98 -4.64 3.42 -3.01
CA PHE A 98 -4.46 2.05 -3.45
C PHE A 98 -5.76 1.49 -4.02
N VAL A 99 -5.66 0.81 -5.15
CA VAL A 99 -6.74 0.04 -5.78
C VAL A 99 -6.14 -1.26 -6.30
N ASP A 100 -6.70 -2.38 -5.88
CA ASP A 100 -6.23 -3.73 -6.26
C ASP A 100 -4.72 -3.95 -6.01
N GLY A 101 -4.20 -3.39 -4.91
CA GLY A 101 -2.80 -3.52 -4.52
C GLY A 101 -1.82 -2.62 -5.30
N VAL A 102 -2.33 -1.68 -6.08
CA VAL A 102 -1.53 -0.76 -6.90
C VAL A 102 -1.82 0.68 -6.51
N VAL A 103 -0.78 1.51 -6.47
CA VAL A 103 -0.92 2.95 -6.27
C VAL A 103 -1.53 3.60 -7.51
N VAL A 104 -2.60 4.36 -7.32
CA VAL A 104 -3.26 5.10 -8.38
C VAL A 104 -3.30 6.59 -8.04
N ALA A 105 -3.10 7.45 -9.03
CA ALA A 105 -3.12 8.90 -8.81
C ALA A 105 -4.50 9.39 -8.36
N ARG A 106 -5.56 8.78 -8.86
CA ARG A 106 -6.94 9.10 -8.53
C ARG A 106 -7.83 7.86 -8.57
N LYS A 107 -8.66 7.69 -7.54
CA LYS A 107 -9.68 6.65 -7.51
C LYS A 107 -10.76 6.97 -8.55
N ARG A 108 -11.09 6.01 -9.41
CA ARG A 108 -12.23 6.15 -10.31
C ARG A 108 -13.52 6.17 -9.51
N GLY A 109 -14.37 7.17 -9.76
CA GLY A 109 -15.71 7.20 -9.22
C GLY A 109 -16.53 6.00 -9.70
N ARG A 110 -17.47 5.53 -8.88
CA ARG A 110 -18.47 4.55 -9.32
C ARG A 110 -19.45 5.22 -10.30
N GLY A 111 -19.66 4.61 -11.43
CA GLY A 111 -20.62 5.05 -12.42
C GLY A 111 -20.08 5.04 -13.84
N ARG A 112 -20.99 5.32 -14.79
CA ARG A 112 -20.60 5.48 -16.19
C ARG A 112 -19.72 6.73 -16.33
N PRO A 113 -18.57 6.67 -17.02
CA PRO A 113 -17.75 7.85 -17.29
C PRO A 113 -18.61 8.96 -17.91
N SER A 114 -18.38 10.19 -17.51
CA SER A 114 -19.04 11.33 -18.11
C SER A 114 -18.66 11.45 -19.61
N LYS A 115 -19.52 12.05 -20.39
CA LYS A 115 -19.22 12.27 -21.82
C LYS A 115 -17.91 13.04 -22.01
N ALA A 116 -17.62 13.99 -21.11
CA ALA A 116 -16.39 14.77 -21.12
C ALA A 116 -15.15 13.90 -20.85
N GLU A 117 -15.21 12.98 -19.87
CA GLU A 117 -14.12 12.06 -19.58
C GLU A 117 -13.84 11.08 -20.72
N VAL A 118 -14.92 10.61 -21.38
CA VAL A 118 -14.78 9.72 -22.55
C VAL A 118 -14.09 10.45 -23.69
N LEU A 119 -14.49 11.69 -23.97
CA LEU A 119 -13.90 12.50 -25.03
C LEU A 119 -12.45 12.85 -24.72
N ALA A 120 -12.12 13.22 -23.47
CA ALA A 120 -10.75 13.50 -23.05
C ALA A 120 -9.84 12.29 -23.25
N ARG A 121 -10.27 11.11 -22.82
CA ARG A 121 -9.52 9.86 -23.01
C ARG A 121 -9.29 9.50 -24.47
N GLN A 122 -10.33 9.70 -25.31
CA GLN A 122 -10.20 9.47 -26.76
C GLN A 122 -9.22 10.43 -27.40
N ALA A 123 -9.19 11.69 -26.96
CA ALA A 123 -8.25 12.69 -27.46
C ALA A 123 -6.80 12.35 -27.06
N GLU A 124 -6.57 11.91 -25.81
CA GLU A 124 -5.26 11.45 -25.35
C GLU A 124 -4.77 10.22 -26.12
N GLU A 125 -5.65 9.25 -26.36
CA GLU A 125 -5.32 8.05 -27.12
C GLU A 125 -4.99 8.39 -28.58
N ALA A 126 -5.75 9.29 -29.23
CA ALA A 126 -5.47 9.76 -30.57
C ALA A 126 -4.12 10.47 -30.65
N ALA A 127 -3.82 11.38 -29.71
CA ALA A 127 -2.54 12.08 -29.64
C ALA A 127 -1.36 11.12 -29.45
N ARG A 128 -1.53 10.08 -28.66
CA ARG A 128 -0.51 9.05 -28.47
C ARG A 128 -0.24 8.28 -29.76
N LEU A 129 -1.29 7.86 -30.45
CA LEU A 129 -1.17 7.13 -31.72
C LEU A 129 -0.50 7.99 -32.80
N GLU A 130 -0.83 9.28 -32.87
CA GLU A 130 -0.17 10.22 -33.77
C GLU A 130 1.32 10.38 -33.47
N ALA A 131 1.67 10.47 -32.17
CA ALA A 131 3.06 10.54 -31.73
C ALA A 131 3.86 9.28 -32.09
N GLU A 132 3.26 8.10 -31.87
CA GLU A 132 3.86 6.80 -32.22
C GLU A 132 4.03 6.67 -33.75
N ALA A 133 3.04 7.08 -34.54
CA ALA A 133 3.12 7.07 -35.99
C ALA A 133 4.21 8.00 -36.52
N SER A 134 4.32 9.21 -35.93
CA SER A 134 5.36 10.19 -36.30
C SER A 134 6.76 9.68 -35.95
N ALA A 135 6.93 9.03 -34.80
CA ALA A 135 8.20 8.44 -34.40
C ALA A 135 8.60 7.27 -35.30
N SER A 136 7.66 6.46 -35.74
CA SER A 136 7.89 5.35 -36.66
C SER A 136 8.23 5.82 -38.08
N ALA A 137 7.68 6.97 -38.53
CA ALA A 137 7.97 7.55 -39.85
C ALA A 137 9.34 8.25 -39.90
N ALA A 138 9.92 8.60 -38.78
CA ALA A 138 11.22 9.25 -38.65
C ALA A 138 12.40 8.29 -38.49
N ALA A 139 12.13 6.99 -38.32
CA ALA A 139 13.12 5.94 -38.17
C ALA A 139 13.43 5.26 -39.50
#